data_90b8ba891f3d774b9c2cd2d9dd674c8f
#
_entry.id   90b8ba891f3d774b9c2cd2d9dd674c8f
#
_cell.length_a   1.000
_cell.length_b   1.000
_cell.length_c   1.000
_cell.angle_alpha   90.00
_cell.angle_beta   90.00
_cell.angle_gamma   90.00
#
_symmetry.space_group_name_H-M   'P 1'
#
loop_
_entity.id
_entity.type
_entity.pdbx_description
1 polymer ?
#
loop_
_entity_poly.entity_id
_entity_poly.type
_entity_poly.pdbx_seq_one_letter_code
_entity_poly.pdbx_strand_id
1 'polypeptide(L)'
;LLLTADEWVKHVPACRKTVVGDEPYLLFYSLLRPKRAMGVFNQLKELSKRIGMRVAVLTPMAGNAPNCAELINVLEAGPEEFLSLMRHAQAVLTDSYHGTLFSINFHKTFWVYTEGTKEHELGTRRGQVLQELGLTDRIVTDFTQISSDEVKSGIAIDYSAGADVALQSMRGHSIAYLKKSVAYQEN
;
A
#
# COMPACT_ATOMS: atom_id res chain seq x y z
N LEU A 1 -10.46 6.61 -3.85
CA LEU A 1 -9.75 7.89 -3.90
C LEU A 1 -10.31 8.76 -5.02
N LEU A 2 -10.66 10.01 -4.70
CA LEU A 2 -11.22 10.96 -5.68
C LEU A 2 -10.14 11.52 -6.61
N LEU A 3 -8.96 11.82 -6.04
CA LEU A 3 -7.83 12.35 -6.79
C LEU A 3 -7.04 11.22 -7.47
N THR A 4 -6.54 11.50 -8.66
CA THR A 4 -5.59 10.63 -9.38
C THR A 4 -4.19 10.71 -8.74
N ALA A 5 -3.29 9.80 -9.15
CA ALA A 5 -1.89 9.84 -8.70
C ALA A 5 -1.23 11.19 -9.05
N ASP A 6 -1.43 11.68 -10.27
CA ASP A 6 -0.84 12.95 -10.74
C ASP A 6 -1.37 14.16 -9.96
N GLU A 7 -2.64 14.14 -9.58
CA GLU A 7 -3.24 15.19 -8.74
C GLU A 7 -2.65 15.15 -7.33
N TRP A 8 -2.50 13.96 -6.74
CA TRP A 8 -1.84 13.82 -5.44
C TRP A 8 -0.40 14.34 -5.47
N VAL A 9 0.35 14.00 -6.53
CA VAL A 9 1.74 14.44 -6.69
C VAL A 9 1.90 15.95 -6.73
N LYS A 10 0.94 16.69 -7.29
CA LYS A 10 0.97 18.16 -7.29
C LYS A 10 0.90 18.79 -5.89
N HIS A 11 0.32 18.08 -4.94
CA HIS A 11 0.17 18.52 -3.56
C HIS A 11 1.28 17.99 -2.62
N VAL A 12 2.14 17.12 -3.13
CA VAL A 12 3.30 16.60 -2.39
C VAL A 12 4.52 17.40 -2.84
N PRO A 13 5.15 18.21 -1.98
CA PRO A 13 6.40 18.88 -2.32
C PRO A 13 7.40 17.89 -2.88
N ALA A 14 8.27 18.36 -3.82
CA ALA A 14 9.36 17.55 -4.37
C ALA A 14 10.14 16.93 -3.21
N CYS A 15 9.85 15.67 -2.92
CA CYS A 15 10.02 15.16 -1.60
C CYS A 15 11.40 14.70 -1.29
N ARG A 16 11.74 15.03 -0.15
CA ARG A 16 12.83 14.55 0.66
C ARG A 16 12.82 13.02 0.74
N LYS A 17 13.71 12.37 0.01
CA LYS A 17 14.13 10.97 0.20
C LYS A 17 14.87 10.78 1.55
N THR A 18 14.32 11.29 2.64
CA THR A 18 15.14 11.59 3.82
C THR A 18 15.31 10.42 4.77
N VAL A 19 14.44 9.42 4.74
CA VAL A 19 14.50 8.30 5.71
C VAL A 19 15.01 7.01 5.08
N VAL A 20 14.67 6.76 3.84
CA VAL A 20 14.95 5.46 3.17
C VAL A 20 16.15 5.49 2.23
N GLY A 21 16.70 6.68 1.92
CA GLY A 21 17.80 6.85 0.95
C GLY A 21 17.34 6.70 -0.51
N ASP A 22 18.29 6.47 -1.40
CA ASP A 22 18.07 6.38 -2.86
C ASP A 22 17.86 4.94 -3.36
N GLU A 23 18.13 3.94 -2.53
CA GLU A 23 18.00 2.55 -2.92
C GLU A 23 16.55 2.09 -3.00
N PRO A 24 16.22 1.14 -3.90
CA PRO A 24 14.91 0.52 -3.93
C PRO A 24 14.54 -0.10 -2.58
N TYR A 25 13.27 -0.02 -2.20
CA TYR A 25 12.76 -0.60 -0.96
C TYR A 25 11.35 -1.14 -1.13
N LEU A 26 11.01 -2.15 -0.34
CA LEU A 26 9.63 -2.57 -0.10
C LEU A 26 9.05 -1.69 1.01
N LEU A 27 7.91 -1.04 0.77
CA LEU A 27 7.19 -0.34 1.83
C LEU A 27 6.26 -1.31 2.56
N PHE A 28 6.46 -1.48 3.86
CA PHE A 28 5.47 -2.11 4.75
C PHE A 28 4.69 -1.03 5.47
N TYR A 29 3.45 -0.79 5.03
CA TYR A 29 2.53 0.13 5.70
C TYR A 29 1.41 -0.63 6.39
N SER A 30 1.38 -0.57 7.73
CA SER A 30 0.48 -1.38 8.53
C SER A 30 -0.01 -0.63 9.77
N LEU A 31 -1.25 -0.92 10.16
CA LEU A 31 -1.84 -0.47 11.42
C LEU A 31 -1.67 -1.52 12.54
N LEU A 32 -0.56 -2.22 12.53
CA LEU A 32 -0.21 -3.30 13.46
C LEU A 32 -0.51 -2.97 14.92
N ARG A 33 -1.08 -3.96 15.60
CA ARG A 33 -1.27 -3.90 17.04
C ARG A 33 -0.04 -4.45 17.80
N PRO A 34 0.28 -3.93 19.03
CA PRO A 34 1.50 -4.28 19.75
C PRO A 34 1.73 -5.78 19.95
N LYS A 35 0.67 -6.53 20.24
CA LYS A 35 0.77 -7.98 20.55
C LYS A 35 1.32 -8.83 19.40
N ARG A 36 1.30 -8.34 18.16
CA ARG A 36 1.66 -9.09 16.94
C ARG A 36 2.90 -8.56 16.24
N ALA A 37 3.34 -7.36 16.61
CA ALA A 37 4.42 -6.66 15.93
C ALA A 37 5.71 -7.48 15.83
N MET A 38 6.13 -8.15 16.90
CA MET A 38 7.40 -8.88 16.90
C MET A 38 7.43 -10.04 15.90
N GLY A 39 6.34 -10.79 15.80
CA GLY A 39 6.23 -11.89 14.82
C GLY A 39 6.30 -11.37 13.39
N VAL A 40 5.61 -10.27 13.11
CA VAL A 40 5.62 -9.62 11.79
C VAL A 40 7.02 -9.06 11.46
N PHE A 41 7.71 -8.42 12.39
CA PHE A 41 9.06 -7.91 12.15
C PHE A 41 10.05 -9.01 11.79
N ASN A 42 9.95 -10.19 12.43
CA ASN A 42 10.77 -11.33 12.06
C ASN A 42 10.46 -11.82 10.62
N GLN A 43 9.20 -11.90 10.25
CA GLN A 43 8.80 -12.24 8.88
C GLN A 43 9.29 -11.19 7.86
N LEU A 44 9.25 -9.90 8.19
CA LEU A 44 9.78 -8.83 7.33
C LEU A 44 11.29 -8.95 7.13
N LYS A 45 12.04 -9.31 8.16
CA LYS A 45 13.49 -9.57 8.04
C LYS A 45 13.79 -10.72 7.08
N GLU A 46 13.08 -11.83 7.22
CA GLU A 46 13.24 -12.98 6.32
C GLU A 46 12.79 -12.65 4.89
N LEU A 47 11.71 -11.88 4.73
CA LEU A 47 11.29 -11.37 3.43
C LEU A 47 12.38 -10.49 2.81
N SER A 48 12.92 -9.51 3.56
CA SER A 48 13.99 -8.62 3.11
C SER A 48 15.20 -9.40 2.58
N LYS A 49 15.68 -10.40 3.32
CA LYS A 49 16.78 -11.26 2.90
C LYS A 49 16.45 -12.01 1.59
N ARG A 50 15.26 -12.56 1.49
CA ARG A 50 14.80 -13.33 0.33
C ARG A 50 14.68 -12.50 -0.93
N ILE A 51 14.16 -11.28 -0.81
CA ILE A 51 14.01 -10.36 -1.95
C ILE A 51 15.30 -9.59 -2.27
N GLY A 52 16.28 -9.58 -1.35
CA GLY A 52 17.53 -8.81 -1.49
C GLY A 52 17.30 -7.29 -1.46
N MET A 53 16.30 -6.82 -0.70
CA MET A 53 15.90 -5.42 -0.65
C MET A 53 15.46 -5.06 0.77
N ARG A 54 15.81 -3.87 1.25
CA ARG A 54 15.38 -3.40 2.57
C ARG A 54 13.88 -3.15 2.63
N VAL A 55 13.31 -3.28 3.82
CA VAL A 55 11.90 -2.97 4.08
C VAL A 55 11.79 -1.68 4.89
N ALA A 56 11.15 -0.67 4.31
CA ALA A 56 10.76 0.53 5.03
C ALA A 56 9.50 0.23 5.84
N VAL A 57 9.61 0.30 7.16
CA VAL A 57 8.54 -0.05 8.11
C VAL A 57 7.84 1.22 8.55
N LEU A 58 6.65 1.47 8.03
CA LEU A 58 5.77 2.56 8.41
C LEU A 58 4.55 2.01 9.16
N THR A 59 4.59 2.07 10.47
CA THR A 59 3.53 1.60 11.37
C THR A 59 3.61 2.36 12.69
N PRO A 60 2.51 2.51 13.44
CA PRO A 60 2.57 3.05 14.81
C PRO A 60 3.52 2.30 15.73
N MET A 61 3.92 1.10 15.36
CA MET A 61 4.84 0.23 16.11
C MET A 61 6.29 0.24 15.57
N ALA A 62 6.62 1.13 14.62
CA ALA A 62 7.96 1.16 14.00
C ALA A 62 9.10 1.34 15.02
N GLY A 63 8.84 2.06 16.11
CA GLY A 63 9.82 2.20 17.22
C GLY A 63 10.16 0.89 17.93
N ASN A 64 9.34 -0.15 17.78
CA ASN A 64 9.60 -1.49 18.34
C ASN A 64 10.23 -2.44 17.32
N ALA A 65 10.40 -2.01 16.06
CA ALA A 65 11.06 -2.84 15.07
C ALA A 65 12.56 -2.99 15.40
N PRO A 66 13.14 -4.17 15.17
CA PRO A 66 14.56 -4.38 15.42
C PRO A 66 15.42 -3.41 14.61
N ASN A 67 16.45 -2.86 15.26
CA ASN A 67 17.48 -2.11 14.55
C ASN A 67 18.41 -3.10 13.84
N CYS A 68 18.24 -3.27 12.55
CA CYS A 68 19.01 -4.21 11.73
C CYS A 68 19.13 -3.71 10.30
N ALA A 69 20.01 -4.33 9.52
CA ALA A 69 20.27 -3.92 8.14
C ALA A 69 19.08 -4.10 7.20
N GLU A 70 18.21 -5.05 7.51
CA GLU A 70 17.05 -5.42 6.69
C GLU A 70 15.89 -4.42 6.78
N LEU A 71 15.76 -3.70 7.90
CA LEU A 71 14.62 -2.84 8.19
C LEU A 71 15.03 -1.37 8.30
N ILE A 72 14.22 -0.49 7.75
CA ILE A 72 14.32 0.96 7.89
C ILE A 72 13.11 1.43 8.70
N ASN A 73 13.33 1.81 9.96
CA ASN A 73 12.25 2.21 10.85
C ASN A 73 11.83 3.65 10.55
N VAL A 74 10.66 3.84 9.96
CA VAL A 74 10.09 5.16 9.71
C VAL A 74 9.29 5.56 10.94
N LEU A 75 9.90 6.38 11.81
CA LEU A 75 9.32 6.74 13.11
C LEU A 75 8.38 7.94 13.01
N GLU A 76 8.67 8.86 12.09
CA GLU A 76 7.91 10.09 11.89
C GLU A 76 7.57 10.23 10.40
N ALA A 77 6.28 10.20 10.09
CA ALA A 77 5.79 10.45 8.75
C ALA A 77 4.41 11.11 8.83
N GLY A 78 4.34 12.33 8.32
CA GLY A 78 3.08 13.00 8.04
C GLY A 78 2.46 12.51 6.72
N PRO A 79 1.36 13.14 6.28
CA PRO A 79 0.71 12.77 5.02
C PRO A 79 1.61 12.91 3.79
N GLU A 80 2.48 13.91 3.77
CA GLU A 80 3.40 14.17 2.65
C GLU A 80 4.48 13.09 2.57
N GLU A 81 5.09 12.73 3.70
CA GLU A 81 6.08 11.66 3.78
C GLU A 81 5.45 10.31 3.43
N PHE A 82 4.24 10.04 3.89
CA PHE A 82 3.50 8.83 3.51
C PHE A 82 3.32 8.74 1.99
N LEU A 83 2.84 9.80 1.35
CA LEU A 83 2.65 9.83 -0.10
C LEU A 83 3.98 9.65 -0.85
N SER A 84 5.03 10.27 -0.36
CA SER A 84 6.36 10.11 -0.91
C SER A 84 6.88 8.69 -0.80
N LEU A 85 6.79 8.08 0.38
CA LEU A 85 7.18 6.70 0.61
C LEU A 85 6.39 5.75 -0.30
N MET A 86 5.08 5.97 -0.43
CA MET A 86 4.22 5.18 -1.31
C MET A 86 4.64 5.31 -2.77
N ARG A 87 4.89 6.55 -3.23
CA ARG A 87 5.27 6.83 -4.62
C ARG A 87 6.59 6.19 -5.03
N HIS A 88 7.60 6.26 -4.15
CA HIS A 88 8.97 5.82 -4.45
C HIS A 88 9.25 4.36 -4.07
N ALA A 89 8.33 3.69 -3.37
CA ALA A 89 8.47 2.27 -3.09
C ALA A 89 8.55 1.45 -4.38
N GLN A 90 9.43 0.45 -4.41
CA GLN A 90 9.50 -0.56 -5.47
C GLN A 90 8.23 -1.43 -5.47
N ALA A 91 7.80 -1.81 -4.27
CA ALA A 91 6.56 -2.54 -4.05
C ALA A 91 5.99 -2.19 -2.67
N VAL A 92 4.74 -2.55 -2.41
CA VAL A 92 4.03 -2.26 -1.16
C VAL A 92 3.45 -3.53 -0.55
N LEU A 93 3.62 -3.69 0.75
CA LEU A 93 2.93 -4.68 1.57
C LEU A 93 2.12 -3.94 2.63
N THR A 94 0.82 -4.21 2.71
CA THR A 94 -0.06 -3.45 3.61
C THR A 94 -1.23 -4.28 4.13
N ASP A 95 -1.67 -3.99 5.35
CA ASP A 95 -2.95 -4.43 5.92
C ASP A 95 -3.97 -3.29 6.01
N SER A 96 -3.60 -2.10 5.53
CA SER A 96 -4.41 -0.89 5.62
C SER A 96 -5.31 -0.73 4.38
N TYR A 97 -6.57 -0.38 4.60
CA TYR A 97 -7.48 0.01 3.52
C TYR A 97 -6.94 1.18 2.69
N HIS A 98 -6.43 2.23 3.35
CA HIS A 98 -5.83 3.36 2.65
C HIS A 98 -4.53 2.96 1.93
N GLY A 99 -3.71 2.11 2.56
CA GLY A 99 -2.51 1.57 1.92
C GLY A 99 -2.83 0.85 0.62
N THR A 100 -3.88 0.03 0.60
CA THR A 100 -4.36 -0.65 -0.61
C THR A 100 -4.81 0.34 -1.67
N LEU A 101 -5.65 1.32 -1.31
CA LEU A 101 -6.15 2.31 -2.28
C LEU A 101 -5.04 3.17 -2.87
N PHE A 102 -4.05 3.59 -2.07
CA PHE A 102 -2.92 4.36 -2.59
C PHE A 102 -1.99 3.49 -3.44
N SER A 103 -1.79 2.21 -3.11
CA SER A 103 -1.03 1.29 -3.95
C SER A 103 -1.65 1.17 -5.34
N ILE A 104 -2.96 0.99 -5.41
CA ILE A 104 -3.72 0.95 -6.67
C ILE A 104 -3.59 2.28 -7.41
N ASN A 105 -3.82 3.39 -6.72
CA ASN A 105 -3.80 4.73 -7.33
C ASN A 105 -2.44 5.11 -7.91
N PHE A 106 -1.33 4.68 -7.28
CA PHE A 106 0.04 4.90 -7.75
C PHE A 106 0.56 3.76 -8.65
N HIS A 107 -0.32 2.83 -9.06
CA HIS A 107 0.03 1.67 -9.91
C HIS A 107 1.21 0.87 -9.36
N LYS A 108 1.22 0.63 -8.05
CA LYS A 108 2.29 -0.14 -7.42
C LYS A 108 2.08 -1.64 -7.56
N THR A 109 3.16 -2.37 -7.67
CA THR A 109 3.16 -3.78 -7.29
C THR A 109 2.89 -3.85 -5.79
N PHE A 110 1.86 -4.60 -5.38
CA PHE A 110 1.50 -4.64 -3.96
C PHE A 110 0.89 -5.96 -3.53
N TRP A 111 0.89 -6.20 -2.24
CA TRP A 111 0.16 -7.27 -1.58
C TRP A 111 -0.61 -6.73 -0.39
N VAL A 112 -1.76 -7.34 -0.18
CA VAL A 112 -2.63 -7.08 0.97
C VAL A 112 -2.48 -8.23 1.94
N TYR A 113 -1.85 -7.95 3.08
CA TYR A 113 -1.71 -8.93 4.15
C TYR A 113 -2.98 -9.01 4.98
N THR A 114 -3.43 -10.23 5.25
CA THR A 114 -4.50 -10.51 6.19
C THR A 114 -4.06 -11.62 7.16
N GLU A 115 -4.40 -11.46 8.43
CA GLU A 115 -4.18 -12.48 9.46
C GLU A 115 -5.26 -13.57 9.47
N GLY A 116 -6.36 -13.33 8.75
CA GLY A 116 -7.44 -14.27 8.54
C GLY A 116 -7.26 -15.11 7.29
N THR A 117 -8.34 -15.70 6.83
CA THR A 117 -8.37 -16.40 5.54
C THR A 117 -8.62 -15.42 4.39
N LYS A 118 -8.31 -15.83 3.17
CA LYS A 118 -8.65 -15.03 1.97
C LYS A 118 -10.15 -14.80 1.85
N GLU A 119 -10.95 -15.79 2.19
CA GLU A 119 -12.42 -15.73 2.17
C GLU A 119 -12.94 -14.66 3.13
N HIS A 120 -12.37 -14.60 4.35
CA HIS A 120 -12.72 -13.56 5.31
C HIS A 120 -12.35 -12.17 4.77
N GLU A 121 -11.16 -12.04 4.19
CA GLU A 121 -10.70 -10.77 3.62
C GLU A 121 -11.61 -10.28 2.50
N LEU A 122 -12.10 -11.16 1.63
CA LEU A 122 -13.02 -10.82 0.55
C LEU A 122 -14.34 -10.21 1.04
N GLY A 123 -14.76 -10.51 2.27
CA GLY A 123 -15.93 -9.90 2.93
C GLY A 123 -15.67 -8.48 3.48
N THR A 124 -14.42 -8.02 3.51
CA THR A 124 -14.09 -6.68 4.01
C THR A 124 -14.23 -5.62 2.92
N ARG A 125 -14.27 -4.32 3.32
CA ARG A 125 -14.23 -3.20 2.35
C ARG A 125 -13.03 -3.26 1.41
N ARG A 126 -11.90 -3.71 1.92
CA ARG A 126 -10.65 -3.85 1.16
C ARG A 126 -10.75 -4.97 0.14
N GLY A 127 -11.24 -6.14 0.58
CA GLY A 127 -11.47 -7.27 -0.32
C GLY A 127 -12.49 -6.97 -1.41
N GLN A 128 -13.56 -6.22 -1.11
CA GLN A 128 -14.55 -5.81 -2.10
C GLN A 128 -13.92 -4.94 -3.21
N VAL A 129 -13.09 -3.96 -2.85
CA VAL A 129 -12.35 -3.17 -3.85
C VAL A 129 -11.44 -4.05 -4.70
N LEU A 130 -10.74 -5.01 -4.10
CA LEU A 130 -9.88 -5.94 -4.86
C LEU A 130 -10.69 -6.82 -5.82
N GLN A 131 -11.90 -7.24 -5.42
CA GLN A 131 -12.81 -8.00 -6.30
C GLN A 131 -13.27 -7.15 -7.48
N GLU A 132 -13.72 -5.93 -7.25
CA GLU A 132 -14.17 -5.00 -8.29
C GLU A 132 -13.07 -4.68 -9.31
N LEU A 133 -11.81 -4.67 -8.86
CA LEU A 133 -10.65 -4.39 -9.70
C LEU A 133 -9.99 -5.65 -10.29
N GLY A 134 -10.46 -6.86 -9.98
CA GLY A 134 -9.86 -8.11 -10.43
C GLY A 134 -8.49 -8.42 -9.80
N LEU A 135 -8.20 -7.88 -8.60
CA LEU A 135 -6.90 -7.95 -7.93
C LEU A 135 -6.90 -8.84 -6.67
N THR A 136 -7.78 -9.85 -6.61
CA THR A 136 -7.90 -10.73 -5.43
C THR A 136 -6.69 -11.66 -5.22
N ASP A 137 -5.89 -11.86 -6.25
CA ASP A 137 -4.61 -12.58 -6.20
C ASP A 137 -3.55 -11.83 -5.37
N ARG A 138 -3.76 -10.55 -5.13
CA ARG A 138 -2.88 -9.73 -4.29
C ARG A 138 -3.07 -9.96 -2.78
N ILE A 139 -4.07 -10.73 -2.36
CA ILE A 139 -4.31 -11.08 -0.95
C ILE A 139 -3.35 -12.21 -0.55
N VAL A 140 -2.57 -11.96 0.51
CA VAL A 140 -1.64 -12.94 1.10
C VAL A 140 -1.93 -13.11 2.58
N THR A 141 -1.79 -14.34 3.07
CA THR A 141 -1.92 -14.70 4.49
C THR A 141 -0.57 -14.96 5.14
N ASP A 142 0.47 -15.08 4.33
CA ASP A 142 1.84 -15.32 4.75
C ASP A 142 2.81 -14.61 3.81
N PHE A 143 3.92 -14.09 4.33
CA PHE A 143 4.90 -13.35 3.53
C PHE A 143 5.74 -14.24 2.60
N THR A 144 5.72 -15.57 2.81
CA THR A 144 6.33 -16.52 1.87
C THR A 144 5.62 -16.55 0.52
N GLN A 145 4.35 -16.14 0.46
CA GLN A 145 3.55 -16.04 -0.77
C GLN A 145 3.99 -14.87 -1.67
N ILE A 146 4.79 -13.93 -1.15
CA ILE A 146 5.25 -12.76 -1.90
C ILE A 146 6.37 -13.20 -2.86
N SER A 147 6.17 -13.00 -4.14
CA SER A 147 7.16 -13.34 -5.17
C SER A 147 8.33 -12.36 -5.15
N SER A 148 9.55 -12.90 -5.03
CA SER A 148 10.77 -12.09 -5.10
C SER A 148 10.97 -11.45 -6.46
N ASP A 149 10.60 -12.13 -7.54
CA ASP A 149 10.74 -11.62 -8.91
C ASP A 149 9.75 -10.50 -9.18
N GLU A 150 8.52 -10.62 -8.69
CA GLU A 150 7.52 -9.54 -8.77
C GLU A 150 7.96 -8.29 -8.00
N VAL A 151 8.54 -8.45 -6.79
CA VAL A 151 9.08 -7.31 -6.02
C VAL A 151 10.21 -6.64 -6.78
N LYS A 152 11.16 -7.41 -7.33
CA LYS A 152 12.33 -6.87 -8.03
C LYS A 152 11.96 -6.18 -9.34
N SER A 153 11.02 -6.73 -10.09
CA SER A 153 10.55 -6.11 -11.34
C SER A 153 9.79 -4.81 -11.08
N GLY A 154 9.06 -4.72 -9.96
CA GLY A 154 8.16 -3.60 -9.67
C GLY A 154 6.96 -3.52 -10.62
N ILE A 155 6.81 -4.45 -11.56
CA ILE A 155 5.77 -4.48 -12.59
C ILE A 155 5.11 -5.86 -12.55
N ALA A 156 4.32 -6.11 -11.50
CA ALA A 156 3.62 -7.39 -11.35
C ALA A 156 2.12 -7.29 -11.67
N ILE A 157 1.59 -6.09 -11.88
CA ILE A 157 0.17 -5.85 -12.11
C ILE A 157 0.00 -5.07 -13.40
N ASP A 158 -0.71 -5.66 -14.35
CA ASP A 158 -1.16 -4.93 -15.54
C ASP A 158 -2.47 -4.21 -15.22
N TYR A 159 -2.36 -2.98 -14.78
CA TYR A 159 -3.51 -2.14 -14.47
C TYR A 159 -4.37 -1.82 -15.70
N SER A 160 -3.78 -1.79 -16.89
CA SER A 160 -4.48 -1.52 -18.15
C SER A 160 -5.45 -2.63 -18.56
N ALA A 161 -5.23 -3.85 -18.05
CA ALA A 161 -6.06 -5.03 -18.33
C ALA A 161 -7.50 -4.96 -17.75
N GLY A 162 -7.88 -3.85 -17.09
CA GLY A 162 -9.24 -3.66 -16.59
C GLY A 162 -9.33 -2.87 -15.29
N ALA A 163 -8.31 -2.95 -14.42
CA ALA A 163 -8.32 -2.27 -13.13
C ALA A 163 -8.42 -0.73 -13.28
N ASP A 164 -7.75 -0.13 -14.26
CA ASP A 164 -7.84 1.30 -14.52
C ASP A 164 -9.24 1.74 -14.97
N VAL A 165 -9.89 0.96 -15.83
CA VAL A 165 -11.25 1.24 -16.29
C VAL A 165 -12.23 1.19 -15.12
N ALA A 166 -12.12 0.15 -14.27
CA ALA A 166 -12.95 0.02 -13.08
C ALA A 166 -12.69 1.15 -12.08
N LEU A 167 -11.43 1.52 -11.85
CA LEU A 167 -11.05 2.63 -10.96
C LEU A 167 -11.59 3.98 -11.45
N GLN A 168 -11.54 4.24 -12.74
CA GLN A 168 -12.12 5.46 -13.34
C GLN A 168 -13.65 5.49 -13.19
N SER A 169 -14.33 4.36 -13.42
CA SER A 169 -15.76 4.24 -13.21
C SER A 169 -16.15 4.53 -11.74
N MET A 170 -15.45 3.94 -10.78
CA MET A 170 -15.67 4.18 -9.35
C MET A 170 -15.48 5.67 -8.99
N ARG A 171 -14.46 6.34 -9.52
CA ARG A 171 -14.25 7.79 -9.34
C ARG A 171 -15.40 8.59 -9.92
N GLY A 172 -15.82 8.29 -11.14
CA GLY A 172 -16.93 8.97 -11.81
C GLY A 172 -18.20 8.92 -10.98
N HIS A 173 -18.58 7.74 -10.49
CA HIS A 173 -19.72 7.55 -9.62
C HIS A 173 -19.60 8.35 -8.31
N SER A 174 -18.43 8.31 -7.66
CA SER A 174 -18.19 9.04 -6.42
C SER A 174 -18.29 10.56 -6.60
N ILE A 175 -17.71 11.08 -7.68
CA ILE A 175 -17.76 12.52 -8.01
C ILE A 175 -19.21 12.94 -8.33
N ALA A 176 -19.94 12.14 -9.12
CA ALA A 176 -21.34 12.43 -9.45
C ALA A 176 -22.21 12.44 -8.21
N TYR A 177 -22.02 11.49 -7.29
CA TYR A 177 -22.71 11.46 -6.01
C TYR A 177 -22.43 12.71 -5.16
N LEU A 178 -21.17 13.11 -5.03
CA LEU A 178 -20.80 14.31 -4.27
C LEU A 178 -21.40 15.58 -4.87
N LYS A 179 -21.32 15.77 -6.19
CA LYS A 179 -21.94 16.91 -6.87
C LYS A 179 -23.43 17.01 -6.60
N LYS A 180 -24.14 15.87 -6.68
CA LYS A 180 -25.57 15.80 -6.38
C LYS A 180 -25.87 16.14 -4.93
N SER A 181 -25.05 15.66 -3.98
CA SER A 181 -25.23 15.91 -2.56
C SER A 181 -25.00 17.37 -2.18
N VAL A 182 -24.04 18.05 -2.79
CA VAL A 182 -23.77 19.49 -2.59
C VAL A 182 -24.89 20.34 -3.18
N ALA A 183 -25.32 20.04 -4.40
CA ALA A 183 -26.40 20.80 -5.05
C ALA A 183 -27.76 20.69 -4.31
N TYR A 184 -27.97 19.64 -3.53
CA TYR A 184 -29.17 19.46 -2.71
C TYR A 184 -29.22 20.37 -1.48
N GLN A 185 -28.07 20.90 -1.03
CA GLN A 185 -27.99 21.81 0.12
C GLN A 185 -28.19 23.28 -0.24
N GLU A 186 -28.22 23.63 -1.53
CA GLU A 186 -28.40 25.01 -2.03
C GLU A 186 -29.88 25.35 -2.34
N ASN A 187 -30.83 24.42 -2.15
CA ASN A 187 -32.26 24.59 -2.29
C ASN A 187 -32.98 24.42 -0.94
#